data_3cb9f5483216b96a84907ba8b8b22ef5
#
_entry.id   3cb9f5483216b96a84907ba8b8b22ef5
#
_cell.length_a   1.000
_cell.length_b   1.000
_cell.length_c   1.000
_cell.angle_alpha   90.00
_cell.angle_beta   90.00
_cell.angle_gamma   90.00
#
_symmetry.space_group_name_H-M   'P 1'
#
loop_
_entity.id
_entity.type
_entity.pdbx_description
1 polymer ?
#
loop_
_entity_poly.entity_id
_entity_poly.type
_entity_poly.pdbx_seq_one_letter_code
_entity_poly.pdbx_strand_id
1 'polypeptide(L)'
;MCQYDEVYKSNEFYWGQLPSEMCGKVLKYFPPINKPKLLDIGCGEGKDSSFFSKCGYEVDAFDISTSGINKLNSLAISNNVSINAFVSDIMEHEPIALYDVVFSSGVLHYIEPSIVKSIMKKYKKCVKINGIVAFNVFVEKPFIAAPPEREEAYLWKSGQLLSFFSDWLTEEYFEIIIDCNSSNVAHKHALNYLYARKIQ
;
A
#
# COMPACT_ATOMS: atom_id res chain seq x y z
N MET A 1 11.90 -3.21 -16.29
CA MET A 1 10.74 -4.16 -16.14
C MET A 1 10.66 -4.44 -14.65
N CYS A 2 9.50 -4.27 -14.03
CA CYS A 2 9.35 -4.48 -12.58
C CYS A 2 9.58 -5.98 -12.28
N GLN A 3 10.38 -6.31 -11.26
CA GLN A 3 10.65 -7.71 -10.87
C GLN A 3 9.36 -8.49 -10.58
N TYR A 4 8.32 -7.84 -10.03
CA TYR A 4 7.04 -8.46 -9.74
C TYR A 4 6.21 -8.75 -11.00
N ASP A 5 6.46 -8.10 -12.15
CA ASP A 5 5.69 -8.36 -13.36
C ASP A 5 5.88 -9.82 -13.82
N GLU A 6 7.09 -10.35 -13.73
CA GLU A 6 7.36 -11.77 -14.06
C GLU A 6 6.72 -12.72 -13.05
N VAL A 7 6.78 -12.38 -11.75
CA VAL A 7 6.18 -13.20 -10.69
C VAL A 7 4.66 -13.26 -10.83
N TYR A 8 4.02 -12.16 -11.22
CA TYR A 8 2.57 -12.09 -11.39
C TYR A 8 2.05 -12.74 -12.68
N LYS A 9 2.92 -13.19 -13.60
CA LYS A 9 2.51 -13.99 -14.76
C LYS A 9 2.04 -15.40 -14.41
N SER A 10 2.41 -15.91 -13.23
CA SER A 10 1.92 -17.22 -12.74
C SER A 10 0.40 -17.22 -12.65
N ASN A 11 -0.25 -18.38 -12.82
CA ASN A 11 -1.68 -18.51 -12.61
C ASN A 11 -2.10 -18.38 -11.14
N GLU A 12 -1.18 -18.63 -10.22
CA GLU A 12 -1.41 -18.49 -8.79
C GLU A 12 -1.23 -17.04 -8.33
N PHE A 13 -1.96 -16.62 -7.30
CA PHE A 13 -1.75 -15.33 -6.66
C PHE A 13 -0.55 -15.40 -5.74
N TYR A 14 0.50 -14.65 -6.05
CA TYR A 14 1.76 -14.69 -5.32
C TYR A 14 1.59 -14.28 -3.84
N TRP A 15 0.80 -13.26 -3.59
CA TRP A 15 0.49 -12.78 -2.24
C TRP A 15 -0.81 -13.38 -1.67
N GLY A 16 -1.38 -14.40 -2.35
CA GLY A 16 -2.69 -14.96 -2.00
C GLY A 16 -3.84 -13.98 -2.28
N GLN A 17 -5.04 -14.37 -1.89
CA GLN A 17 -6.28 -13.59 -2.12
C GLN A 17 -6.90 -13.03 -0.84
N LEU A 18 -6.37 -13.38 0.33
CA LEU A 18 -6.86 -12.81 1.58
C LEU A 18 -6.37 -11.37 1.74
N PRO A 19 -7.24 -10.44 2.18
CA PRO A 19 -6.86 -9.06 2.40
C PRO A 19 -5.79 -8.95 3.50
N SER A 20 -4.97 -7.92 3.43
CA SER A 20 -4.02 -7.62 4.49
C SER A 20 -4.75 -7.20 5.77
N GLU A 21 -4.10 -7.41 6.93
CA GLU A 21 -4.64 -6.98 8.22
C GLU A 21 -4.90 -5.45 8.28
N MET A 22 -4.18 -4.69 7.46
CA MET A 22 -4.38 -3.25 7.32
C MET A 22 -5.81 -2.88 6.89
N CYS A 23 -6.45 -3.72 6.08
CA CYS A 23 -7.81 -3.47 5.60
C CYS A 23 -8.82 -3.38 6.76
N GLY A 24 -8.71 -4.26 7.76
CA GLY A 24 -9.56 -4.22 8.96
C GLY A 24 -9.38 -2.93 9.77
N LYS A 25 -8.16 -2.40 9.85
CA LYS A 25 -7.89 -1.12 10.50
C LYS A 25 -8.47 0.06 9.72
N VAL A 26 -8.39 0.03 8.37
CA VAL A 26 -9.03 1.05 7.53
C VAL A 26 -10.54 1.07 7.77
N LEU A 27 -11.21 -0.09 7.77
CA LEU A 27 -12.66 -0.17 8.09
C LEU A 27 -13.00 0.42 9.46
N LYS A 28 -12.13 0.22 10.46
CA LYS A 28 -12.30 0.77 11.81
C LYS A 28 -12.19 2.29 11.83
N TYR A 29 -11.16 2.85 11.17
CA TYR A 29 -10.89 4.29 11.23
C TYR A 29 -11.68 5.09 10.18
N PHE A 30 -12.03 4.49 9.07
CA PHE A 30 -12.82 5.13 8.03
C PHE A 30 -13.85 4.14 7.45
N PRO A 31 -14.98 3.91 8.13
CA PRO A 31 -16.01 2.96 7.66
C PRO A 31 -16.61 3.38 6.31
N PRO A 32 -17.07 2.42 5.48
CA PRO A 32 -17.51 2.67 4.10
C PRO A 32 -18.92 3.28 4.00
N ILE A 33 -19.16 4.37 4.73
CA ILE A 33 -20.42 5.11 4.72
C ILE A 33 -20.42 6.05 3.52
N ASN A 34 -21.51 6.04 2.73
CA ASN A 34 -21.67 6.90 1.54
C ASN A 34 -20.62 6.67 0.45
N LYS A 35 -20.15 5.42 0.28
CA LYS A 35 -19.20 5.02 -0.76
C LYS A 35 -17.95 5.90 -0.81
N PRO A 36 -17.13 5.93 0.24
CA PRO A 36 -15.93 6.75 0.25
C PRO A 36 -14.96 6.33 -0.84
N LYS A 37 -14.24 7.30 -1.39
CA LYS A 37 -13.26 7.08 -2.45
C LYS A 37 -11.91 6.67 -1.86
N LEU A 38 -11.37 5.55 -2.33
CA LEU A 38 -10.10 5.00 -1.86
C LEU A 38 -9.11 4.90 -3.03
N LEU A 39 -7.88 5.33 -2.79
CA LEU A 39 -6.75 5.09 -3.70
C LEU A 39 -5.86 3.99 -3.10
N ASP A 40 -5.66 2.90 -3.85
CA ASP A 40 -4.73 1.81 -3.51
C ASP A 40 -3.46 1.95 -4.35
N ILE A 41 -2.36 2.33 -3.69
CA ILE A 41 -1.06 2.60 -4.31
C ILE A 41 -0.23 1.32 -4.30
N GLY A 42 0.13 0.81 -5.48
CA GLY A 42 0.87 -0.43 -5.64
C GLY A 42 0.01 -1.63 -5.26
N CYS A 43 -1.16 -1.72 -5.87
CA CYS A 43 -2.18 -2.71 -5.55
C CYS A 43 -1.81 -4.16 -5.89
N GLY A 44 -0.72 -4.39 -6.62
CA GLY A 44 -0.27 -5.70 -7.08
C GLY A 44 -1.37 -6.46 -7.82
N GLU A 45 -1.69 -7.66 -7.35
CA GLU A 45 -2.73 -8.53 -7.92
C GLU A 45 -4.15 -8.21 -7.41
N GLY A 46 -4.32 -7.16 -6.58
CA GLY A 46 -5.61 -6.56 -6.25
C GLY A 46 -6.37 -7.17 -5.08
N LYS A 47 -5.75 -7.97 -4.22
CA LYS A 47 -6.44 -8.59 -3.06
C LYS A 47 -7.08 -7.57 -2.12
N ASP A 48 -6.36 -6.49 -1.80
CA ASP A 48 -6.83 -5.43 -0.89
C ASP A 48 -7.84 -4.51 -1.59
N SER A 49 -7.57 -4.11 -2.85
CA SER A 49 -8.51 -3.35 -3.69
C SER A 49 -9.86 -4.06 -3.85
N SER A 50 -9.85 -5.38 -4.12
CA SER A 50 -11.06 -6.18 -4.25
C SER A 50 -11.83 -6.26 -2.94
N PHE A 51 -11.13 -6.41 -1.81
CA PHE A 51 -11.76 -6.39 -0.49
C PHE A 51 -12.42 -5.04 -0.21
N PHE A 52 -11.74 -3.91 -0.43
CA PHE A 52 -12.32 -2.59 -0.21
C PHE A 52 -13.55 -2.34 -1.08
N SER A 53 -13.50 -2.73 -2.36
CA SER A 53 -14.66 -2.60 -3.25
C SER A 53 -15.85 -3.44 -2.78
N LYS A 54 -15.63 -4.68 -2.30
CA LYS A 54 -16.66 -5.51 -1.66
C LYS A 54 -17.26 -4.86 -0.41
N CYS A 55 -16.44 -4.15 0.35
CA CYS A 55 -16.91 -3.45 1.54
C CYS A 55 -17.68 -2.15 1.24
N GLY A 56 -17.71 -1.69 -0.02
CA GLY A 56 -18.49 -0.54 -0.44
C GLY A 56 -17.69 0.74 -0.68
N TYR A 57 -16.36 0.67 -0.79
CA TYR A 57 -15.55 1.79 -1.25
C TYR A 57 -15.62 1.91 -2.78
N GLU A 58 -15.51 3.14 -3.29
CA GLU A 58 -15.16 3.44 -4.67
C GLU A 58 -13.64 3.38 -4.78
N VAL A 59 -13.11 2.40 -5.50
CA VAL A 59 -11.66 2.11 -5.52
C VAL A 59 -11.03 2.52 -6.84
N ASP A 60 -10.05 3.43 -6.76
CA ASP A 60 -9.02 3.63 -7.78
C ASP A 60 -7.77 2.85 -7.32
N ALA A 61 -7.14 2.08 -8.21
CA ALA A 61 -5.99 1.26 -7.87
C ALA A 61 -4.95 1.28 -8.99
N PHE A 62 -3.68 1.36 -8.65
CA PHE A 62 -2.64 1.25 -9.65
C PHE A 62 -1.42 0.44 -9.17
N ASP A 63 -0.74 -0.14 -10.13
CA ASP A 63 0.52 -0.82 -9.94
C ASP A 63 1.41 -0.62 -11.18
N ILE A 64 2.72 -0.72 -11.02
CA ILE A 64 3.65 -0.66 -12.14
C ILE A 64 3.60 -1.95 -13.00
N SER A 65 3.11 -3.06 -12.44
CA SER A 65 2.99 -4.35 -13.10
C SER A 65 1.73 -4.46 -13.95
N THR A 66 1.91 -4.63 -15.25
CA THR A 66 0.80 -4.95 -16.16
C THR A 66 0.14 -6.29 -15.83
N SER A 67 0.96 -7.28 -15.46
CA SER A 67 0.46 -8.62 -15.07
C SER A 67 -0.38 -8.56 -13.80
N GLY A 68 0.04 -7.75 -12.82
CA GLY A 68 -0.73 -7.49 -11.59
C GLY A 68 -2.10 -6.86 -11.89
N ILE A 69 -2.13 -5.80 -12.70
CA ILE A 69 -3.38 -5.12 -13.08
C ILE A 69 -4.31 -6.06 -13.86
N ASN A 70 -3.80 -6.92 -14.74
CA ASN A 70 -4.61 -7.91 -15.44
C ASN A 70 -5.25 -8.92 -14.49
N LYS A 71 -4.51 -9.38 -13.46
CA LYS A 71 -5.06 -10.26 -12.41
C LYS A 71 -6.10 -9.54 -11.56
N LEU A 72 -5.84 -8.29 -11.17
CA LEU A 72 -6.83 -7.47 -10.44
C LEU A 72 -8.13 -7.35 -11.23
N ASN A 73 -8.07 -7.04 -12.53
CA ASN A 73 -9.25 -6.94 -13.37
C ASN A 73 -10.03 -8.27 -13.43
N SER A 74 -9.33 -9.39 -13.56
CA SER A 74 -9.94 -10.74 -13.54
C SER A 74 -10.57 -11.02 -12.17
N LEU A 75 -9.91 -10.66 -11.09
CA LEU A 75 -10.41 -10.82 -9.72
C LEU A 75 -11.64 -9.95 -9.46
N ALA A 76 -11.66 -8.71 -9.98
CA ALA A 76 -12.80 -7.82 -9.87
C ALA A 76 -14.03 -8.38 -10.57
N ILE A 77 -13.88 -8.94 -11.78
CA ILE A 77 -14.96 -9.61 -12.52
C ILE A 77 -15.47 -10.81 -11.72
N SER A 78 -14.57 -11.70 -11.27
CA SER A 78 -14.98 -12.91 -10.53
C SER A 78 -15.68 -12.61 -9.21
N ASN A 79 -15.34 -11.49 -8.59
CA ASN A 79 -15.93 -11.02 -7.33
C ASN A 79 -17.15 -10.12 -7.52
N ASN A 80 -17.54 -9.83 -8.77
CA ASN A 80 -18.65 -8.93 -9.12
C ASN A 80 -18.50 -7.54 -8.46
N VAL A 81 -17.30 -6.97 -8.51
CA VAL A 81 -16.99 -5.62 -8.00
C VAL A 81 -16.44 -4.74 -9.12
N SER A 82 -16.56 -3.41 -8.95
CA SER A 82 -16.01 -2.42 -9.87
C SER A 82 -14.81 -1.72 -9.25
N ILE A 83 -13.68 -1.75 -9.94
CA ILE A 83 -12.43 -1.11 -9.53
C ILE A 83 -11.88 -0.39 -10.76
N ASN A 84 -11.52 0.87 -10.61
CA ASN A 84 -10.80 1.61 -11.64
C ASN A 84 -9.29 1.31 -11.51
N ALA A 85 -8.84 0.27 -12.21
CA ALA A 85 -7.47 -0.22 -12.14
C ALA A 85 -6.66 0.16 -13.38
N PHE A 86 -5.43 0.66 -13.18
CA PHE A 86 -4.56 1.09 -14.27
C PHE A 86 -3.07 0.87 -13.96
N VAL A 87 -2.27 0.74 -15.02
CA VAL A 87 -0.81 0.64 -14.88
C VAL A 87 -0.21 2.03 -14.70
N SER A 88 0.56 2.23 -13.64
CA SER A 88 1.28 3.49 -13.40
C SER A 88 2.44 3.29 -12.41
N ASP A 89 3.49 4.07 -12.58
CA ASP A 89 4.57 4.18 -11.59
C ASP A 89 4.19 5.21 -10.52
N ILE A 90 4.41 4.90 -9.25
CA ILE A 90 4.18 5.81 -8.12
C ILE A 90 4.95 7.13 -8.26
N MET A 91 6.10 7.09 -8.92
CA MET A 91 6.91 8.28 -9.17
C MET A 91 6.28 9.22 -10.19
N GLU A 92 5.61 8.67 -11.19
CA GLU A 92 5.02 9.42 -12.31
C GLU A 92 3.53 9.72 -12.09
N HIS A 93 2.83 8.89 -11.31
CA HIS A 93 1.41 9.04 -11.06
C HIS A 93 1.09 10.36 -10.38
N GLU A 94 0.20 11.15 -10.99
CA GLU A 94 -0.37 12.37 -10.42
C GLU A 94 -1.84 12.12 -10.06
N PRO A 95 -2.21 12.15 -8.76
CA PRO A 95 -3.59 11.97 -8.34
C PRO A 95 -4.49 13.08 -8.91
N ILE A 96 -5.50 12.69 -9.67
CA ILE A 96 -6.45 13.60 -10.33
C ILE A 96 -7.71 13.88 -9.48
N ALA A 97 -7.85 13.23 -8.35
CA ALA A 97 -9.00 13.34 -7.46
C ALA A 97 -8.56 13.52 -6.01
N LEU A 98 -9.52 13.90 -5.16
CA LEU A 98 -9.37 13.83 -3.71
C LEU A 98 -9.97 12.53 -3.19
N TYR A 99 -9.27 11.89 -2.26
CA TYR A 99 -9.62 10.59 -1.68
C TYR A 99 -9.97 10.72 -0.20
N ASP A 100 -10.89 9.88 0.23
CA ASP A 100 -11.22 9.72 1.65
C ASP A 100 -10.18 8.84 2.35
N VAL A 101 -9.64 7.86 1.60
CA VAL A 101 -8.58 6.96 2.06
C VAL A 101 -7.49 6.86 1.00
N VAL A 102 -6.23 7.03 1.41
CA VAL A 102 -5.07 6.65 0.59
C VAL A 102 -4.35 5.52 1.28
N PHE A 103 -4.28 4.39 0.59
CA PHE A 103 -3.78 3.12 1.10
C PHE A 103 -2.52 2.69 0.34
N SER A 104 -1.56 2.10 1.04
CA SER A 104 -0.41 1.44 0.42
C SER A 104 0.15 0.37 1.35
N SER A 105 0.27 -0.84 0.84
CA SER A 105 0.78 -2.00 1.59
C SER A 105 1.94 -2.65 0.85
N GLY A 106 3.14 -2.59 1.44
CA GLY A 106 4.33 -3.27 0.91
C GLY A 106 4.98 -2.60 -0.32
N VAL A 107 4.82 -1.29 -0.51
CA VAL A 107 5.27 -0.57 -1.72
C VAL A 107 6.27 0.56 -1.42
N LEU A 108 6.02 1.35 -0.40
CA LEU A 108 6.76 2.61 -0.19
C LEU A 108 8.26 2.43 0.07
N HIS A 109 8.69 1.23 0.41
CA HIS A 109 10.11 0.90 0.57
C HIS A 109 10.87 0.67 -0.76
N TYR A 110 10.17 0.70 -1.91
CA TYR A 110 10.80 0.73 -3.24
C TYR A 110 11.06 2.15 -3.75
N ILE A 111 10.66 3.17 -3.00
CA ILE A 111 10.89 4.57 -3.37
C ILE A 111 12.28 4.99 -2.92
N GLU A 112 13.07 5.52 -3.86
CA GLU A 112 14.40 6.06 -3.57
C GLU A 112 14.33 7.16 -2.49
N PRO A 113 15.22 7.15 -1.48
CA PRO A 113 15.19 8.10 -0.36
C PRO A 113 15.21 9.57 -0.77
N SER A 114 15.88 9.90 -1.87
CA SER A 114 15.98 11.28 -2.38
C SER A 114 14.64 11.88 -2.78
N ILE A 115 13.68 11.06 -3.24
CA ILE A 115 12.37 11.52 -3.75
C ILE A 115 11.21 11.23 -2.80
N VAL A 116 11.40 10.44 -1.72
CA VAL A 116 10.35 10.08 -0.76
C VAL A 116 9.57 11.32 -0.29
N LYS A 117 10.29 12.41 0.03
CA LYS A 117 9.65 13.65 0.52
C LYS A 117 8.65 14.24 -0.49
N SER A 118 9.00 14.22 -1.77
CA SER A 118 8.13 14.73 -2.83
C SER A 118 6.90 13.83 -3.02
N ILE A 119 7.10 12.53 -2.98
CA ILE A 119 6.04 11.52 -3.08
C ILE A 119 5.06 11.64 -1.91
N MET A 120 5.57 11.70 -0.67
CA MET A 120 4.70 11.91 0.51
C MET A 120 3.90 13.21 0.42
N LYS A 121 4.55 14.31 -0.02
CA LYS A 121 3.86 15.59 -0.23
C LYS A 121 2.77 15.50 -1.29
N LYS A 122 3.01 14.77 -2.38
CA LYS A 122 2.04 14.54 -3.46
C LYS A 122 0.79 13.83 -2.93
N TYR A 123 0.97 12.68 -2.26
CA TYR A 123 -0.16 11.91 -1.75
C TYR A 123 -0.86 12.54 -0.53
N LYS A 124 -0.17 13.29 0.32
CA LYS A 124 -0.83 14.11 1.37
C LYS A 124 -1.83 15.11 0.79
N LYS A 125 -1.52 15.71 -0.38
CA LYS A 125 -2.39 16.70 -1.01
C LYS A 125 -3.69 16.10 -1.54
N CYS A 126 -3.69 14.85 -1.99
CA CYS A 126 -4.88 14.21 -2.54
C CYS A 126 -5.80 13.60 -1.47
N VAL A 127 -5.47 13.68 -0.19
CA VAL A 127 -6.37 13.27 0.90
C VAL A 127 -7.30 14.42 1.26
N LYS A 128 -8.61 14.15 1.33
CA LYS A 128 -9.63 15.09 1.81
C LYS A 128 -9.41 15.47 3.28
N ILE A 129 -9.91 16.61 3.71
CA ILE A 129 -10.05 16.92 5.15
C ILE A 129 -10.89 15.82 5.80
N ASN A 130 -10.51 15.36 6.98
CA ASN A 130 -11.02 14.19 7.70
C ASN A 130 -10.76 12.83 7.03
N GLY A 131 -10.14 12.78 5.85
CA GLY A 131 -9.65 11.55 5.24
C GLY A 131 -8.42 11.00 5.94
N ILE A 132 -8.05 9.76 5.63
CA ILE A 132 -6.92 9.07 6.25
C ILE A 132 -5.90 8.56 5.23
N VAL A 133 -4.68 8.40 5.69
CA VAL A 133 -3.69 7.49 5.07
C VAL A 133 -3.58 6.22 5.89
N ALA A 134 -3.32 5.10 5.22
CA ALA A 134 -2.98 3.82 5.83
C ALA A 134 -1.77 3.23 5.08
N PHE A 135 -0.59 3.35 5.67
CA PHE A 135 0.67 3.00 5.04
C PHE A 135 1.49 2.05 5.89
N ASN A 136 2.24 1.16 5.25
CA ASN A 136 3.32 0.44 5.91
C ASN A 136 4.64 0.54 5.12
N VAL A 137 5.74 0.38 5.84
CA VAL A 137 7.09 0.35 5.28
C VAL A 137 7.94 -0.64 6.04
N PHE A 138 8.94 -1.21 5.36
CA PHE A 138 9.99 -1.94 6.04
C PHE A 138 10.97 -0.96 6.69
N VAL A 139 11.37 -1.26 7.94
CA VAL A 139 12.31 -0.43 8.70
C VAL A 139 13.57 -1.19 9.03
N GLU A 140 14.69 -0.48 9.01
CA GLU A 140 15.99 -1.01 9.42
C GLU A 140 16.01 -1.25 10.93
N LYS A 141 16.52 -2.41 11.34
CA LYS A 141 16.81 -2.74 12.73
C LYS A 141 18.19 -3.37 12.82
N PRO A 142 19.08 -2.89 13.71
CA PRO A 142 20.45 -3.39 13.80
C PRO A 142 20.55 -4.85 14.23
N PHE A 143 19.48 -5.40 14.79
CA PHE A 143 19.39 -6.80 15.25
C PHE A 143 18.65 -7.72 14.25
N ILE A 144 18.24 -7.23 13.09
CA ILE A 144 17.65 -7.99 11.99
C ILE A 144 18.63 -7.97 10.82
N ALA A 145 19.10 -9.14 10.41
CA ALA A 145 19.96 -9.25 9.23
C ALA A 145 19.19 -8.82 7.98
N ALA A 146 19.82 -8.03 7.12
CA ALA A 146 19.24 -7.69 5.82
C ALA A 146 19.01 -8.99 5.01
N PRO A 147 17.82 -9.18 4.43
CA PRO A 147 17.56 -10.34 3.61
C PRO A 147 18.45 -10.29 2.35
N PRO A 148 19.02 -11.44 1.92
CA PRO A 148 20.02 -11.50 0.84
C PRO A 148 19.51 -11.04 -0.52
N GLU A 149 18.20 -10.87 -0.71
CA GLU A 149 17.57 -10.70 -2.03
C GLU A 149 16.99 -9.30 -2.27
N ARG A 150 17.28 -8.31 -1.41
CA ARG A 150 16.69 -6.97 -1.53
C ARG A 150 17.69 -5.91 -1.95
N GLU A 151 18.28 -6.08 -3.12
CA GLU A 151 19.10 -5.03 -3.72
C GLU A 151 18.30 -3.76 -4.08
N GLU A 152 16.96 -3.85 -4.21
CA GLU A 152 16.11 -2.75 -4.66
C GLU A 152 15.26 -2.08 -3.56
N ALA A 153 15.18 -2.64 -2.36
CA ALA A 153 14.36 -2.06 -1.30
C ALA A 153 15.17 -1.12 -0.39
N TYR A 154 14.68 0.10 -0.21
CA TYR A 154 15.22 1.06 0.73
C TYR A 154 14.57 0.89 2.09
N LEU A 155 15.35 0.52 3.10
CA LEU A 155 14.84 0.41 4.46
C LEU A 155 14.67 1.79 5.08
N TRP A 156 13.51 2.01 5.67
CA TRP A 156 13.19 3.26 6.35
C TRP A 156 13.75 3.23 7.78
N LYS A 157 13.94 4.40 8.37
CA LYS A 157 14.25 4.50 9.81
C LYS A 157 12.98 4.45 10.64
N SER A 158 13.07 3.87 11.84
CA SER A 158 11.96 3.93 12.81
C SER A 158 11.53 5.38 13.02
N GLY A 159 10.20 5.63 12.99
CA GLY A 159 9.64 6.99 13.11
C GLY A 159 9.70 7.84 11.85
N GLN A 160 10.42 7.45 10.82
CA GLN A 160 10.56 8.26 9.60
C GLN A 160 9.20 8.45 8.88
N LEU A 161 8.41 7.38 8.73
CA LEU A 161 7.08 7.48 8.12
C LEU A 161 6.18 8.43 8.92
N LEU A 162 6.14 8.28 10.24
CA LEU A 162 5.37 9.16 11.13
C LEU A 162 5.77 10.63 10.99
N SER A 163 7.06 10.92 10.80
CA SER A 163 7.57 12.30 10.69
C SER A 163 6.98 13.08 9.52
N PHE A 164 6.58 12.41 8.44
CA PHE A 164 5.92 13.05 7.29
C PHE A 164 4.48 13.49 7.59
N PHE A 165 3.87 12.97 8.66
CA PHE A 165 2.49 13.21 9.06
C PHE A 165 2.38 13.85 10.45
N SER A 166 3.45 14.51 10.92
CA SER A 166 3.49 15.18 12.23
C SER A 166 2.46 16.31 12.39
N ASP A 167 1.93 16.83 11.29
CA ASP A 167 0.87 17.83 11.20
C ASP A 167 -0.55 17.19 11.09
N TRP A 168 -0.67 15.88 11.17
CA TRP A 168 -1.93 15.14 11.12
C TRP A 168 -2.23 14.46 12.46
N LEU A 169 -3.49 14.09 12.69
CA LEU A 169 -3.86 13.28 13.85
C LEU A 169 -3.42 11.83 13.61
N THR A 170 -2.54 11.31 14.45
CA THR A 170 -2.17 9.89 14.43
C THR A 170 -3.28 9.06 15.06
N GLU A 171 -3.98 8.24 14.26
CA GLU A 171 -4.98 7.29 14.76
C GLU A 171 -4.31 6.06 15.37
N GLU A 172 -3.26 5.56 14.70
CA GLU A 172 -2.46 4.44 15.20
C GLU A 172 -1.09 4.44 14.54
N TYR A 173 -0.05 4.13 15.32
CA TYR A 173 1.32 3.94 14.86
C TYR A 173 1.96 2.84 15.69
N PHE A 174 2.54 1.85 15.01
CA PHE A 174 3.25 0.76 15.69
C PHE A 174 4.27 0.10 14.77
N GLU A 175 5.20 -0.62 15.39
CA GLU A 175 6.15 -1.47 14.68
C GLU A 175 5.99 -2.92 15.15
N ILE A 176 6.13 -3.84 14.21
CA ILE A 176 6.13 -5.28 14.49
C ILE A 176 7.30 -5.95 13.77
N ILE A 177 7.68 -7.11 14.27
CA ILE A 177 8.61 -8.00 13.58
C ILE A 177 7.81 -9.19 13.08
N ILE A 178 7.95 -9.48 11.79
CA ILE A 178 7.32 -10.63 11.15
C ILE A 178 8.36 -11.62 10.65
N ASP A 179 8.01 -12.89 10.66
CA ASP A 179 8.73 -13.91 9.93
C ASP A 179 8.29 -13.91 8.47
N CYS A 180 9.24 -14.02 7.56
CA CYS A 180 9.01 -14.04 6.12
C CYS A 180 9.74 -15.23 5.48
N ASN A 181 9.13 -15.82 4.48
CA ASN A 181 9.69 -16.93 3.71
C ASN A 181 9.45 -16.76 2.20
N SER A 182 9.22 -15.53 1.75
CA SER A 182 8.85 -15.23 0.35
C SER A 182 9.94 -15.59 -0.67
N SER A 183 11.20 -15.70 -0.23
CA SER A 183 12.36 -16.04 -1.06
C SER A 183 12.84 -17.49 -0.89
N ASN A 184 12.04 -18.36 -0.27
CA ASN A 184 12.42 -19.70 0.20
C ASN A 184 13.59 -19.72 1.22
N VAL A 185 13.96 -18.56 1.73
CA VAL A 185 14.91 -18.39 2.84
C VAL A 185 14.19 -17.73 4.00
N ALA A 186 14.10 -18.43 5.13
CA ALA A 186 13.46 -17.88 6.33
C ALA A 186 14.23 -16.66 6.83
N HIS A 187 13.57 -15.53 6.94
CA HIS A 187 14.15 -14.28 7.43
C HIS A 187 13.08 -13.44 8.15
N LYS A 188 13.50 -12.32 8.75
CA LYS A 188 12.61 -11.43 9.49
C LYS A 188 12.58 -10.06 8.85
N HIS A 189 11.42 -9.39 8.98
CA HIS A 189 11.27 -7.97 8.67
C HIS A 189 10.72 -7.24 9.87
N ALA A 190 11.21 -6.02 10.09
CA ALA A 190 10.49 -5.05 10.89
C ALA A 190 9.63 -4.19 9.97
N LEU A 191 8.35 -4.08 10.30
CA LEU A 191 7.39 -3.23 9.61
C LEU A 191 6.93 -2.13 10.53
N ASN A 192 6.82 -0.94 9.96
CA ASN A 192 6.17 0.19 10.58
C ASN A 192 4.80 0.40 9.92
N TYR A 193 3.76 0.57 10.71
CA TYR A 193 2.40 0.86 10.27
C TYR A 193 1.98 2.23 10.75
N LEU A 194 1.34 2.99 9.88
CA LEU A 194 0.80 4.30 10.18
C LEU A 194 -0.63 4.43 9.64
N TYR A 195 -1.53 4.87 10.53
CA TYR A 195 -2.87 5.35 10.20
C TYR A 195 -2.96 6.79 10.71
N ALA A 196 -3.09 7.74 9.81
CA ALA A 196 -3.12 9.15 10.17
C ALA A 196 -4.26 9.89 9.45
N ARG A 197 -4.92 10.80 10.16
CA ARG A 197 -6.07 11.57 9.69
C ARG A 197 -5.67 13.01 9.42
N LYS A 198 -6.09 13.51 8.26
CA LYS A 198 -5.92 14.92 7.89
C LYS A 198 -6.97 15.77 8.61
N ILE A 199 -6.54 16.75 9.40
CA ILE A 199 -7.44 17.61 10.16
C ILE A 199 -7.67 18.97 9.49
N GLN A 200 -6.69 19.44 8.71
CA GLN A 200 -6.72 20.74 8.03
C GLN A 200 -5.95 20.71 6.70
#